data_72b1e21eb6e90976cc379bb870685551
#
_entry.id   72b1e21eb6e90976cc379bb870685551
#
_cell.length_a   1.000
_cell.length_b   1.000
_cell.length_c   1.000
_cell.angle_alpha   90.00
_cell.angle_beta   90.00
_cell.angle_gamma   90.00
#
_symmetry.space_group_name_H-M   'P 1'
#
loop_
_entity.id
_entity.type
_entity.pdbx_description
1 polymer ?
#
loop_
_entity_poly.entity_id
_entity_poly.type
_entity_poly.pdbx_seq_one_letter_code
_entity_poly.pdbx_strand_id
1 'polypeptide(L)'
;MMINILFFLIFQLLIMPQTEETNLKSKFADFTDQKVRSQWGVTNDDVMGGVSTSKISVGEDEALIFSGEVSLENNGGFASLRSPIDDYDFSYYKGFILKVKGDGKRYSLSFRQTKYFTGYNYTQKFVTEKNKWQIISLPFKEFKLKYYGREADNSEPPDKSIIKQVSLLISDKQQGPFKIEIEWIGLY
;
A
#
# COMPACT_ATOMS: atom_id res chain seq x y z
N MET A 1 -16.21 -61.74 -33.16
CA MET A 1 -16.74 -60.76 -32.20
C MET A 1 -15.57 -59.91 -31.69
N MET A 2 -15.31 -58.79 -32.38
CA MET A 2 -14.16 -57.88 -32.08
C MET A 2 -14.67 -56.73 -31.18
N ILE A 3 -14.07 -56.63 -30.01
CA ILE A 3 -14.35 -55.57 -29.04
C ILE A 3 -13.41 -54.41 -29.33
N ASN A 4 -13.96 -53.32 -29.85
CA ASN A 4 -13.26 -52.05 -30.01
C ASN A 4 -13.15 -51.35 -28.66
N ILE A 5 -11.93 -51.27 -28.14
CA ILE A 5 -11.62 -50.44 -26.96
C ILE A 5 -11.25 -49.05 -27.45
N LEU A 6 -12.18 -48.11 -27.24
CA LEU A 6 -12.00 -46.69 -27.52
C LEU A 6 -11.21 -46.06 -26.35
N PHE A 7 -9.94 -45.71 -26.59
CA PHE A 7 -9.14 -44.95 -25.64
C PHE A 7 -9.56 -43.49 -25.67
N PHE A 8 -10.27 -43.03 -24.59
CA PHE A 8 -10.48 -41.62 -24.32
C PHE A 8 -9.19 -41.02 -23.72
N LEU A 9 -8.42 -40.32 -24.55
CA LEU A 9 -7.35 -39.44 -24.08
C LEU A 9 -7.97 -38.18 -23.47
N ILE A 10 -8.04 -38.14 -22.14
CA ILE A 10 -8.37 -36.93 -21.40
C ILE A 10 -7.15 -36.03 -21.46
N PHE A 11 -7.21 -35.02 -22.33
CA PHE A 11 -6.24 -33.93 -22.36
C PHE A 11 -6.52 -33.01 -21.16
N GLN A 12 -5.88 -33.30 -20.02
CA GLN A 12 -5.86 -32.33 -18.91
C GLN A 12 -5.06 -31.11 -19.35
N LEU A 13 -5.81 -30.07 -19.72
CA LEU A 13 -5.26 -28.73 -19.92
C LEU A 13 -4.72 -28.25 -18.56
N LEU A 14 -3.41 -28.36 -18.34
CA LEU A 14 -2.72 -27.71 -17.23
C LEU A 14 -2.89 -26.20 -17.43
N ILE A 15 -3.87 -25.62 -16.71
CA ILE A 15 -3.96 -24.19 -16.54
C ILE A 15 -2.75 -23.80 -15.68
N MET A 16 -1.65 -23.43 -16.33
CA MET A 16 -0.56 -22.76 -15.64
C MET A 16 -1.12 -21.45 -15.10
N PRO A 17 -0.89 -21.12 -13.81
CA PRO A 17 -1.23 -19.79 -13.33
C PRO A 17 -0.44 -18.80 -14.20
N GLN A 18 -1.16 -17.92 -14.89
CA GLN A 18 -0.52 -16.77 -15.53
C GLN A 18 0.15 -15.98 -14.41
N THR A 19 1.47 -15.99 -14.40
CA THR A 19 2.24 -15.03 -13.64
C THR A 19 1.78 -13.67 -14.17
N GLU A 20 1.06 -12.90 -13.35
CA GLU A 20 0.80 -11.50 -13.66
C GLU A 20 2.17 -10.86 -13.88
N GLU A 21 2.50 -10.61 -15.15
CA GLU A 21 3.65 -9.79 -15.50
C GLU A 21 3.48 -8.49 -14.73
N THR A 22 4.35 -8.26 -13.77
CA THR A 22 4.33 -7.04 -12.98
C THR A 22 4.53 -5.88 -13.96
N ASN A 23 3.49 -5.09 -14.20
CA ASN A 23 3.55 -3.90 -15.06
C ASN A 23 4.41 -2.78 -14.44
N LEU A 24 5.34 -3.12 -13.56
CA LEU A 24 6.26 -2.20 -12.90
C LEU A 24 7.11 -1.47 -13.95
N LYS A 25 6.98 -0.14 -14.01
CA LYS A 25 7.78 0.72 -14.89
C LYS A 25 8.93 1.40 -14.15
N SER A 26 8.73 1.75 -12.90
CA SER A 26 9.71 2.42 -12.07
C SER A 26 9.49 2.12 -10.60
N LYS A 27 10.55 1.94 -9.83
CA LYS A 27 10.47 1.91 -8.38
C LYS A 27 10.50 3.34 -7.84
N PHE A 28 9.43 3.75 -7.19
CA PHE A 28 9.35 5.01 -6.45
C PHE A 28 10.15 4.93 -5.15
N ALA A 29 10.04 3.80 -4.45
CA ALA A 29 10.83 3.50 -3.26
C ALA A 29 11.22 2.02 -3.26
N ASP A 30 12.51 1.73 -3.28
CA ASP A 30 13.07 0.40 -3.07
C ASP A 30 13.57 0.30 -1.64
N PHE A 31 12.83 -0.41 -0.79
CA PHE A 31 13.16 -0.50 0.62
C PHE A 31 14.25 -1.52 0.95
N THR A 32 14.80 -2.23 -0.04
CA THR A 32 16.04 -2.99 0.14
C THR A 32 17.25 -2.06 0.21
N ASP A 33 17.14 -0.82 -0.31
CA ASP A 33 18.15 0.21 -0.16
C ASP A 33 18.02 0.93 1.21
N GLN A 34 19.08 0.86 2.02
CA GLN A 34 19.13 1.51 3.33
C GLN A 34 18.95 3.04 3.23
N LYS A 35 19.46 3.68 2.16
CA LYS A 35 19.32 5.14 1.99
C LYS A 35 17.86 5.52 1.79
N VAL A 36 17.13 4.73 1.01
CA VAL A 36 15.69 4.94 0.80
C VAL A 36 14.93 4.73 2.11
N ARG A 37 15.19 3.62 2.83
CA ARG A 37 14.54 3.36 4.13
C ARG A 37 14.72 4.49 5.13
N SER A 38 15.93 5.04 5.23
CA SER A 38 16.27 6.08 6.21
C SER A 38 15.58 7.42 5.97
N GLN A 39 15.02 7.64 4.79
CA GLN A 39 14.28 8.86 4.43
C GLN A 39 12.81 8.80 4.82
N TRP A 40 12.29 7.60 5.10
CA TRP A 40 10.89 7.43 5.48
C TRP A 40 10.72 7.52 6.99
N GLY A 41 9.62 8.11 7.42
CA GLY A 41 9.32 8.33 8.83
C GLY A 41 7.94 7.84 9.22
N VAL A 42 7.72 7.67 10.52
CA VAL A 42 6.39 7.33 11.05
C VAL A 42 5.73 8.56 11.64
N THR A 43 4.40 8.59 11.58
CA THR A 43 3.55 9.56 12.26
C THR A 43 2.32 8.81 12.78
N ASN A 44 2.05 8.97 14.05
CA ASN A 44 0.91 8.36 14.72
C ASN A 44 -0.15 9.42 15.05
N ASP A 45 -1.22 8.98 15.68
CA ASP A 45 -2.31 9.83 16.13
C ASP A 45 -1.97 10.66 17.40
N ASP A 46 -0.78 10.52 17.96
CA ASP A 46 -0.25 11.34 19.04
C ASP A 46 -0.25 12.84 18.68
N VAL A 47 -0.08 13.17 17.41
CA VAL A 47 -0.25 14.54 16.88
C VAL A 47 -1.66 15.13 17.10
N MET A 48 -2.62 14.27 17.47
CA MET A 48 -4.01 14.63 17.79
C MET A 48 -4.43 14.19 19.21
N GLY A 49 -3.46 13.77 20.02
CA GLY A 49 -3.68 13.31 21.38
C GLY A 49 -4.00 11.80 21.53
N GLY A 50 -3.96 11.03 20.44
CA GLY A 50 -4.06 9.59 20.48
C GLY A 50 -2.84 8.92 21.10
N VAL A 51 -2.88 7.61 21.29
CA VAL A 51 -1.82 6.82 21.93
C VAL A 51 -1.35 5.63 21.09
N SER A 52 -1.68 5.62 19.81
CA SER A 52 -1.13 4.61 18.88
C SER A 52 0.38 4.74 18.78
N THR A 53 1.07 3.62 18.60
CA THR A 53 2.54 3.57 18.45
C THR A 53 2.93 2.84 17.19
N SER A 54 4.01 3.30 16.55
CA SER A 54 4.58 2.58 15.42
C SER A 54 6.09 2.79 15.29
N LYS A 55 6.73 1.87 14.57
CA LYS A 55 8.17 1.92 14.29
C LYS A 55 8.49 1.34 12.92
N ILE A 56 9.66 1.70 12.43
CA ILE A 56 10.31 1.08 11.29
C ILE A 56 11.39 0.12 11.80
N SER A 57 11.47 -1.06 11.21
CA SER A 57 12.59 -1.99 11.37
C SER A 57 12.89 -2.67 10.02
N VAL A 58 13.92 -3.51 9.98
CA VAL A 58 14.35 -4.22 8.78
C VAL A 58 14.05 -5.70 8.95
N GLY A 59 13.46 -6.32 7.93
CA GLY A 59 13.18 -7.76 7.88
C GLY A 59 14.38 -8.59 7.40
N GLU A 60 14.21 -9.91 7.44
CA GLU A 60 15.23 -10.85 6.97
C GLU A 60 15.56 -10.68 5.47
N ASP A 61 14.54 -10.30 4.67
CA ASP A 61 14.67 -10.02 3.23
C ASP A 61 15.09 -8.57 2.94
N GLU A 62 15.68 -7.88 3.91
CA GLU A 62 16.01 -6.43 3.87
C GLU A 62 14.82 -5.50 3.58
N ALA A 63 13.60 -6.03 3.56
CA ALA A 63 12.39 -5.25 3.40
C ALA A 63 12.16 -4.33 4.61
N LEU A 64 11.53 -3.18 4.40
CA LEU A 64 11.08 -2.32 5.48
C LEU A 64 9.91 -2.98 6.20
N ILE A 65 9.98 -3.09 7.52
CA ILE A 65 8.87 -3.48 8.38
C ILE A 65 8.27 -2.24 9.02
N PHE A 66 7.00 -1.98 8.74
CA PHE A 66 6.18 -1.01 9.45
C PHE A 66 5.27 -1.75 10.42
N SER A 67 5.46 -1.55 11.71
CA SER A 67 4.74 -2.28 12.75
C SER A 67 4.45 -1.41 13.96
N GLY A 68 3.46 -1.80 14.76
CA GLY A 68 3.08 -1.08 15.97
C GLY A 68 1.78 -1.57 16.54
N GLU A 69 1.11 -0.70 17.28
CA GLU A 69 -0.20 -0.94 17.86
C GLU A 69 -1.11 0.27 17.66
N VAL A 70 -2.27 0.02 17.09
CA VAL A 70 -3.32 1.04 16.94
C VAL A 70 -4.19 1.03 18.19
N SER A 71 -4.31 2.17 18.86
CA SER A 71 -5.24 2.40 19.96
C SER A 71 -6.37 3.33 19.51
N LEU A 72 -7.58 3.07 20.01
CA LEU A 72 -8.74 3.94 19.77
C LEU A 72 -8.97 4.94 20.93
N GLU A 73 -8.11 4.93 21.92
CA GLU A 73 -8.18 5.87 23.04
C GLU A 73 -7.99 7.32 22.55
N ASN A 74 -8.59 8.24 23.26
CA ASN A 74 -8.52 9.69 22.97
C ASN A 74 -8.92 10.07 21.54
N ASN A 75 -9.84 9.33 20.92
CA ASN A 75 -10.22 9.48 19.51
C ASN A 75 -9.07 9.26 18.51
N GLY A 76 -8.04 8.52 18.91
CA GLY A 76 -6.97 8.03 18.06
C GLY A 76 -7.45 6.99 17.04
N GLY A 77 -6.57 6.22 16.48
CA GLY A 77 -6.91 5.09 15.62
C GLY A 77 -6.16 5.04 14.31
N PHE A 78 -4.93 5.61 14.23
CA PHE A 78 -4.09 5.45 13.05
C PHE A 78 -2.60 5.45 13.35
N ALA A 79 -1.86 4.82 12.46
CA ALA A 79 -0.43 4.98 12.30
C ALA A 79 -0.10 5.10 10.81
N SER A 80 0.93 5.88 10.45
CA SER A 80 1.34 6.09 9.06
C SER A 80 2.85 6.04 8.89
N LEU A 81 3.27 5.42 7.79
CA LEU A 81 4.61 5.47 7.24
C LEU A 81 4.60 6.46 6.08
N ARG A 82 5.52 7.44 6.06
CA ARG A 82 5.50 8.57 5.12
C ARG A 82 6.82 8.74 4.39
N SER A 83 6.73 9.02 3.08
CA SER A 83 7.87 9.44 2.27
C SER A 83 8.38 10.83 2.69
N PRO A 84 9.59 11.21 2.27
CA PRO A 84 9.99 12.61 2.26
C PRO A 84 8.93 13.49 1.57
N ILE A 85 8.94 14.78 1.92
CA ILE A 85 8.18 15.79 1.18
C ILE A 85 9.07 16.26 0.05
N ASP A 86 8.62 16.05 -1.20
CA ASP A 86 9.35 16.43 -2.40
C ASP A 86 8.37 16.76 -3.53
N ASP A 87 8.89 17.15 -4.68
CA ASP A 87 8.12 17.40 -5.89
C ASP A 87 8.12 16.14 -6.78
N TYR A 88 7.06 15.32 -6.62
CA TYR A 88 6.88 14.10 -7.39
C TYR A 88 5.95 14.31 -8.58
N ASP A 89 6.40 13.99 -9.79
CA ASP A 89 5.57 13.97 -10.99
C ASP A 89 5.30 12.52 -11.43
N PHE A 90 4.04 12.11 -11.30
CA PHE A 90 3.57 10.79 -11.70
C PHE A 90 2.64 10.83 -12.93
N SER A 91 2.69 11.91 -13.71
CA SER A 91 1.81 12.15 -14.88
C SER A 91 1.82 10.99 -15.88
N TYR A 92 2.97 10.38 -16.11
CA TYR A 92 3.17 9.31 -17.08
C TYR A 92 2.73 7.92 -16.59
N TYR A 93 2.28 7.80 -15.35
CA TYR A 93 1.93 6.52 -14.75
C TYR A 93 0.42 6.38 -14.55
N LYS A 94 -0.05 5.14 -14.49
CA LYS A 94 -1.47 4.81 -14.30
C LYS A 94 -1.84 4.58 -12.84
N GLY A 95 -0.86 4.24 -11.99
CA GLY A 95 -1.08 3.95 -10.59
C GLY A 95 0.19 3.53 -9.85
N PHE A 96 0.00 3.24 -8.58
CA PHE A 96 1.02 2.59 -7.75
C PHE A 96 0.90 1.07 -7.86
N ILE A 97 2.04 0.41 -7.69
CA ILE A 97 2.14 -1.03 -7.54
C ILE A 97 3.08 -1.33 -6.35
N LEU A 98 2.68 -2.22 -5.46
CA LEU A 98 3.38 -2.48 -4.22
C LEU A 98 3.74 -3.97 -4.11
N LYS A 99 4.95 -4.29 -3.62
CA LYS A 99 5.28 -5.62 -3.14
C LYS A 99 5.29 -5.61 -1.63
N VAL A 100 4.32 -6.30 -1.02
CA VAL A 100 4.06 -6.28 0.42
C VAL A 100 3.74 -7.66 0.97
N LYS A 101 4.04 -7.87 2.27
CA LYS A 101 3.61 -9.01 3.06
C LYS A 101 2.97 -8.50 4.34
N GLY A 102 1.66 -8.68 4.48
CA GLY A 102 0.90 -8.12 5.60
C GLY A 102 0.44 -9.17 6.61
N ASP A 103 -0.40 -8.72 7.52
CA ASP A 103 -0.93 -9.47 8.66
C ASP A 103 -2.40 -9.89 8.48
N GLY A 104 -2.98 -9.65 7.30
CA GLY A 104 -4.39 -9.87 6.99
C GLY A 104 -5.26 -8.64 7.23
N LYS A 105 -4.69 -7.54 7.71
CA LYS A 105 -5.41 -6.29 7.93
C LYS A 105 -5.53 -5.47 6.64
N ARG A 106 -6.39 -4.46 6.71
CA ARG A 106 -6.59 -3.47 5.66
C ARG A 106 -5.67 -2.28 5.88
N TYR A 107 -4.97 -1.92 4.84
CA TYR A 107 -4.13 -0.73 4.77
C TYR A 107 -4.66 0.24 3.73
N SER A 108 -4.10 1.43 3.70
CA SER A 108 -4.39 2.42 2.66
C SER A 108 -3.08 3.01 2.16
N LEU A 109 -2.96 3.16 0.83
CA LEU A 109 -1.99 4.08 0.28
C LEU A 109 -2.65 5.42 0.09
N SER A 110 -1.98 6.50 0.46
CA SER A 110 -2.47 7.85 0.25
C SER A 110 -1.36 8.77 -0.22
N PHE A 111 -1.74 9.88 -0.85
CA PHE A 111 -0.83 10.95 -1.20
C PHE A 111 -1.51 12.31 -1.08
N ARG A 112 -0.70 13.33 -0.89
CA ARG A 112 -1.15 14.72 -0.88
C ARG A 112 -0.42 15.55 -1.93
N GLN A 113 -1.09 16.62 -2.37
CA GLN A 113 -0.60 17.54 -3.40
C GLN A 113 -0.09 18.86 -2.83
N THR A 114 -0.02 18.97 -1.50
CA THR A 114 0.44 20.17 -0.80
C THR A 114 1.58 19.83 0.16
N LYS A 115 2.53 20.75 0.31
CA LYS A 115 3.63 20.65 1.28
C LYS A 115 3.11 20.60 2.72
N TYR A 116 2.14 21.45 3.02
CA TYR A 116 1.56 21.55 4.35
C TYR A 116 0.38 20.59 4.50
N PHE A 117 0.19 20.08 5.70
CA PHE A 117 -0.96 19.24 5.99
C PHE A 117 -2.24 20.10 6.04
N THR A 118 -3.16 19.83 5.15
CA THR A 118 -4.45 20.55 5.03
C THR A 118 -5.64 19.69 5.44
N GLY A 119 -5.40 18.44 5.89
CA GLY A 119 -6.43 17.45 6.13
C GLY A 119 -6.85 16.67 4.87
N TYR A 120 -6.52 17.15 3.67
CA TYR A 120 -6.86 16.51 2.41
C TYR A 120 -5.80 15.54 1.95
N ASN A 121 -6.24 14.32 1.57
CA ASN A 121 -5.39 13.30 0.95
C ASN A 121 -6.21 12.47 -0.04
N TYR A 122 -5.63 12.11 -1.17
CA TYR A 122 -6.15 11.06 -2.03
C TYR A 122 -5.78 9.71 -1.42
N THR A 123 -6.76 8.82 -1.29
CA THR A 123 -6.57 7.56 -0.56
C THR A 123 -7.24 6.40 -1.28
N GLN A 124 -6.54 5.28 -1.40
CA GLN A 124 -7.09 4.00 -1.83
C GLN A 124 -6.75 2.92 -0.80
N LYS A 125 -7.75 2.09 -0.47
CA LYS A 125 -7.60 0.99 0.49
C LYS A 125 -7.24 -0.31 -0.23
N PHE A 126 -6.50 -1.17 0.46
CA PHE A 126 -6.23 -2.53 0.04
C PHE A 126 -6.18 -3.48 1.24
N VAL A 127 -6.40 -4.77 0.99
CA VAL A 127 -6.36 -5.82 2.03
C VAL A 127 -5.13 -6.69 1.79
N THR A 128 -4.45 -7.08 2.86
CA THR A 128 -3.32 -8.00 2.79
C THR A 128 -3.74 -9.42 3.16
N GLU A 129 -3.04 -10.42 2.61
CA GLU A 129 -3.11 -11.80 3.10
C GLU A 129 -2.04 -12.02 4.19
N LYS A 130 -2.43 -12.73 5.24
CA LYS A 130 -1.53 -12.93 6.38
C LYS A 130 -0.28 -13.72 5.98
N ASN A 131 0.89 -13.14 6.24
CA ASN A 131 2.20 -13.76 6.02
C ASN A 131 2.49 -14.17 4.56
N LYS A 132 1.84 -13.54 3.59
CA LYS A 132 2.03 -13.85 2.16
C LYS A 132 2.51 -12.61 1.41
N TRP A 133 3.56 -12.75 0.62
CA TRP A 133 3.98 -11.73 -0.33
C TRP A 133 2.95 -11.57 -1.44
N GLN A 134 2.58 -10.34 -1.72
CA GLN A 134 1.57 -9.96 -2.71
C GLN A 134 2.06 -8.79 -3.55
N ILE A 135 1.65 -8.77 -4.81
CA ILE A 135 1.74 -7.59 -5.67
C ILE A 135 0.36 -6.95 -5.73
N ILE A 136 0.27 -5.69 -5.30
CA ILE A 136 -0.98 -4.96 -5.21
C ILE A 136 -0.93 -3.75 -6.13
N SER A 137 -1.83 -3.68 -7.10
CA SER A 137 -1.96 -2.56 -8.02
C SER A 137 -3.05 -1.60 -7.54
N LEU A 138 -2.73 -0.31 -7.50
CA LEU A 138 -3.61 0.76 -7.04
C LEU A 138 -3.71 1.85 -8.11
N PRO A 139 -4.70 1.77 -9.02
CA PRO A 139 -4.89 2.75 -10.09
C PRO A 139 -5.19 4.15 -9.56
N PHE A 140 -4.58 5.20 -10.11
CA PHE A 140 -4.84 6.59 -9.68
C PHE A 140 -6.32 6.99 -9.77
N LYS A 141 -7.05 6.47 -10.75
CA LYS A 141 -8.49 6.73 -10.93
C LYS A 141 -9.37 6.24 -9.78
N GLU A 142 -8.86 5.31 -8.95
CA GLU A 142 -9.60 4.74 -7.82
C GLU A 142 -9.26 5.42 -6.48
N PHE A 143 -8.29 6.32 -6.47
CA PHE A 143 -8.02 7.14 -5.30
C PHE A 143 -9.14 8.16 -5.09
N LYS A 144 -9.67 8.22 -3.87
CA LYS A 144 -10.72 9.16 -3.47
C LYS A 144 -10.12 10.25 -2.59
N LEU A 145 -10.52 11.49 -2.86
CA LEU A 145 -10.17 12.61 -2.00
C LEU A 145 -10.87 12.45 -0.66
N LYS A 146 -10.10 12.56 0.43
CA LYS A 146 -10.60 12.53 1.79
C LYS A 146 -10.17 13.75 2.57
N TYR A 147 -11.04 14.22 3.45
CA TYR A 147 -10.77 15.25 4.43
C TYR A 147 -10.83 14.63 5.82
N TYR A 148 -9.71 14.59 6.53
CA TYR A 148 -9.58 13.90 7.82
C TYR A 148 -10.22 12.49 7.83
N GLY A 149 -9.92 11.70 6.81
CA GLY A 149 -10.38 10.31 6.66
C GLY A 149 -11.82 10.14 6.16
N ARG A 150 -12.62 11.21 6.06
CA ARG A 150 -13.97 11.19 5.49
C ARG A 150 -13.92 11.51 4.00
N GLU A 151 -14.77 10.88 3.22
CA GLU A 151 -14.86 11.15 1.78
C GLU A 151 -15.30 12.61 1.57
N ALA A 152 -14.58 13.33 0.72
CA ALA A 152 -14.92 14.71 0.39
C ALA A 152 -15.96 14.74 -0.74
N ASP A 153 -16.95 15.61 -0.59
CA ASP A 153 -17.95 15.83 -1.65
C ASP A 153 -17.27 16.47 -2.88
N ASN A 154 -17.71 16.09 -4.08
CA ASN A 154 -17.24 16.61 -5.37
C ASN A 154 -15.71 16.51 -5.58
N SER A 155 -15.12 15.36 -5.24
CA SER A 155 -13.70 15.14 -5.44
C SER A 155 -13.34 15.05 -6.93
N GLU A 156 -12.50 15.96 -7.40
CA GLU A 156 -11.87 15.86 -8.72
C GLU A 156 -10.79 14.77 -8.74
N PRO A 157 -10.48 14.21 -9.92
CA PRO A 157 -9.33 13.32 -10.07
C PRO A 157 -8.03 14.01 -9.61
N PRO A 158 -7.06 13.27 -9.06
CA PRO A 158 -5.81 13.86 -8.62
C PRO A 158 -4.99 14.41 -9.81
N ASP A 159 -4.42 15.59 -9.63
CA ASP A 159 -3.34 16.07 -10.49
C ASP A 159 -2.05 15.32 -10.14
N LYS A 160 -1.64 14.42 -11.00
CA LYS A 160 -0.48 13.55 -10.78
C LYS A 160 0.86 14.26 -10.91
N SER A 161 0.89 15.48 -11.45
CA SER A 161 2.11 16.27 -11.66
C SER A 161 2.62 16.99 -10.42
N ILE A 162 1.80 17.08 -9.37
CA ILE A 162 2.09 17.92 -8.18
C ILE A 162 2.03 17.15 -6.86
N ILE A 163 2.34 15.85 -6.87
CA ILE A 163 2.32 15.04 -5.65
C ILE A 163 3.49 15.44 -4.76
N LYS A 164 3.23 15.63 -3.46
CA LYS A 164 4.23 16.11 -2.49
C LYS A 164 4.65 15.06 -1.47
N GLN A 165 3.79 14.13 -1.14
CA GLN A 165 4.11 13.08 -0.18
C GLN A 165 3.22 11.85 -0.40
N VAL A 166 3.80 10.68 -0.30
CA VAL A 166 3.11 9.38 -0.30
C VAL A 166 3.14 8.79 1.10
N SER A 167 2.06 8.15 1.53
CA SER A 167 1.95 7.55 2.86
C SER A 167 1.25 6.21 2.81
N LEU A 168 1.74 5.25 3.58
CA LEU A 168 1.03 4.01 3.90
C LEU A 168 0.41 4.14 5.28
N LEU A 169 -0.89 3.85 5.42
CA LEU A 169 -1.63 4.01 6.66
C LEU A 169 -2.29 2.71 7.09
N ILE A 170 -2.36 2.51 8.41
CA ILE A 170 -3.36 1.67 9.06
C ILE A 170 -4.30 2.57 9.85
N SER A 171 -5.61 2.35 9.70
CA SER A 171 -6.67 3.15 10.30
C SER A 171 -7.97 2.32 10.34
N ASP A 172 -9.14 2.96 10.20
CA ASP A 172 -10.45 2.31 10.11
C ASP A 172 -10.84 1.53 11.37
N LYS A 173 -10.45 2.04 12.54
CA LYS A 173 -10.74 1.43 13.86
C LYS A 173 -10.20 0.01 13.99
N GLN A 174 -9.12 -0.33 13.32
CA GLN A 174 -8.46 -1.62 13.43
C GLN A 174 -7.54 -1.67 14.65
N GLN A 175 -8.11 -1.65 15.85
CA GLN A 175 -7.39 -1.69 17.12
C GLN A 175 -6.46 -2.89 17.23
N GLY A 176 -5.36 -2.72 17.97
CA GLY A 176 -4.40 -3.76 18.30
C GLY A 176 -3.15 -3.77 17.43
N PRO A 177 -2.32 -4.81 17.57
CA PRO A 177 -1.04 -4.90 16.88
C PRO A 177 -1.20 -5.01 15.37
N PHE A 178 -0.24 -4.44 14.64
CA PHE A 178 -0.17 -4.54 13.18
C PHE A 178 1.26 -4.73 12.70
N LYS A 179 1.41 -5.35 11.53
CA LYS A 179 2.69 -5.52 10.87
C LYS A 179 2.50 -5.66 9.36
N ILE A 180 3.21 -4.84 8.60
CA ILE A 180 3.35 -4.98 7.15
C ILE A 180 4.83 -4.85 6.77
N GLU A 181 5.30 -5.78 5.93
CA GLU A 181 6.62 -5.74 5.31
C GLU A 181 6.46 -5.21 3.89
N ILE A 182 7.35 -4.31 3.49
CA ILE A 182 7.29 -3.64 2.18
C ILE A 182 8.66 -3.77 1.55
N GLU A 183 8.75 -4.46 0.41
CA GLU A 183 9.99 -4.57 -0.34
C GLU A 183 10.17 -3.33 -1.22
N TRP A 184 9.10 -2.91 -1.92
CA TRP A 184 9.11 -1.69 -2.72
C TRP A 184 7.71 -1.13 -2.96
N ILE A 185 7.67 0.16 -3.27
CA ILE A 185 6.54 0.87 -3.87
C ILE A 185 6.99 1.33 -5.25
N GLY A 186 6.28 0.96 -6.29
CA GLY A 186 6.57 1.31 -7.67
C GLY A 186 5.41 2.01 -8.35
N LEU A 187 5.63 2.32 -9.62
CA LEU A 187 4.70 3.00 -10.52
C LEU A 187 4.56 2.16 -11.81
N TYR A 188 3.36 2.11 -12.40
CA TYR A 188 3.08 1.38 -13.63
C TYR A 188 2.25 2.18 -14.64
#